data_449575e00fc5f0c0be48c71959adec5a
#
_entry.id   449575e00fc5f0c0be48c71959adec5a
#
_cell.length_a   1.000
_cell.length_b   1.000
_cell.length_c   1.000
_cell.angle_alpha   90.00
_cell.angle_beta   90.00
_cell.angle_gamma   90.00
#
_symmetry.space_group_name_H-M   'P 1'
#
loop_
_entity.id
_entity.type
_entity.pdbx_description
1 polymer ?
#
loop_
_entity_poly.entity_id
_entity_poly.type
_entity_poly.pdbx_seq_one_letter_code
_entity_poly.pdbx_strand_id
1 'polypeptide(L)'
;NTASQQAAMFHEVKQIITDFAENNAMLQELELIVNTCHDNAMEKLRNEFSSMKEADIRLLCYIFVGFSPQVISLFMKDTVANVYARKSRLKSRIKSAETANKELFLALFG
;
A
#
# COMPACT_ATOMS: atom_id res chain seq x y z
N ASN A 1 29.59 -1.89 -22.72
CA ASN A 1 29.79 -2.85 -21.66
C ASN A 1 28.46 -3.43 -21.17
N THR A 2 28.32 -4.74 -21.27
CA THR A 2 27.07 -5.43 -20.95
C THR A 2 26.64 -5.24 -19.48
N ALA A 3 27.60 -5.27 -18.55
CA ALA A 3 27.30 -5.09 -17.15
C ALA A 3 26.77 -3.67 -16.84
N SER A 4 27.36 -2.65 -17.48
CA SER A 4 26.89 -1.26 -17.33
C SER A 4 25.49 -1.08 -17.94
N GLN A 5 25.23 -1.71 -19.08
CA GLN A 5 23.92 -1.67 -19.72
C GLN A 5 22.86 -2.34 -18.85
N GLN A 6 23.16 -3.49 -18.26
CA GLN A 6 22.24 -4.20 -17.36
C GLN A 6 21.94 -3.37 -16.11
N ALA A 7 22.95 -2.74 -15.53
CA ALA A 7 22.78 -1.87 -14.36
C ALA A 7 21.91 -0.66 -14.69
N ALA A 8 22.12 -0.05 -15.88
CA ALA A 8 21.32 1.08 -16.32
C ALA A 8 19.86 0.67 -16.56
N MET A 9 19.63 -0.47 -17.21
CA MET A 9 18.28 -0.99 -17.43
C MET A 9 17.56 -1.28 -16.12
N PHE A 10 18.25 -1.89 -15.17
CA PHE A 10 17.69 -2.17 -13.85
C PHE A 10 17.28 -0.88 -13.14
N HIS A 11 18.13 0.13 -13.21
CA HIS A 11 17.84 1.44 -12.62
C HIS A 11 16.63 2.09 -13.28
N GLU A 12 16.52 2.03 -14.61
CA GLU A 12 15.36 2.56 -15.34
C GLU A 12 14.06 1.87 -14.97
N VAL A 13 14.08 0.53 -14.88
CA VAL A 13 12.90 -0.24 -14.48
C VAL A 13 12.47 0.14 -13.07
N LYS A 14 13.43 0.27 -12.15
CA LYS A 14 13.19 0.68 -10.79
C LYS A 14 12.56 2.07 -10.71
N GLN A 15 13.06 3.00 -11.54
CA GLN A 15 12.54 4.37 -11.61
C GLN A 15 11.10 4.40 -12.15
N ILE A 16 10.81 3.60 -13.17
CA ILE A 16 9.46 3.50 -13.73
C ILE A 16 8.47 2.99 -12.68
N ILE A 17 8.84 1.94 -11.94
CA ILE A 17 8.00 1.40 -10.86
C ILE A 17 7.74 2.47 -9.80
N THR A 18 8.78 3.22 -9.43
CA THR A 18 8.69 4.28 -8.44
C THR A 18 7.77 5.41 -8.90
N ASP A 19 7.91 5.82 -10.15
CA ASP A 19 7.08 6.88 -10.73
C ASP A 19 5.60 6.46 -10.79
N PHE A 20 5.33 5.20 -11.13
CA PHE A 20 3.97 4.66 -11.08
C PHE A 20 3.39 4.71 -9.66
N ALA A 21 4.18 4.36 -8.67
CA ALA A 21 3.72 4.36 -7.27
C ALA A 21 3.37 5.77 -6.77
N GLU A 22 4.03 6.79 -7.29
CA GLU A 22 3.76 8.19 -6.95
C GLU A 22 2.59 8.77 -7.74
N ASN A 23 2.12 8.09 -8.78
CA ASN A 23 1.04 8.58 -9.60
C ASN A 23 -0.31 8.42 -8.89
N ASN A 24 -0.96 9.57 -8.62
CA ASN A 24 -2.26 9.58 -7.95
C ASN A 24 -3.33 8.82 -8.74
N ALA A 25 -3.26 8.82 -10.07
CA ALA A 25 -4.22 8.09 -10.91
C ALA A 25 -4.11 6.60 -10.68
N MET A 26 -2.91 6.05 -10.55
CA MET A 26 -2.71 4.64 -10.24
C MET A 26 -3.28 4.29 -8.86
N LEU A 27 -3.02 5.13 -7.86
CA LEU A 27 -3.57 4.91 -6.52
C LEU A 27 -5.09 4.90 -6.54
N GLN A 28 -5.70 5.83 -7.26
CA GLN A 28 -7.16 5.88 -7.40
C GLN A 28 -7.70 4.60 -8.05
N GLU A 29 -7.03 4.08 -9.07
CA GLU A 29 -7.43 2.81 -9.69
C GLU A 29 -7.30 1.63 -8.74
N LEU A 30 -6.23 1.58 -7.95
CA LEU A 30 -6.04 0.53 -6.95
C LEU A 30 -7.12 0.60 -5.85
N GLU A 31 -7.45 1.80 -5.39
CA GLU A 31 -8.54 1.97 -4.42
C GLU A 31 -9.87 1.51 -4.99
N LEU A 32 -10.12 1.79 -6.27
CA LEU A 32 -11.34 1.34 -6.94
C LEU A 32 -11.40 -0.19 -7.01
N ILE A 33 -10.28 -0.83 -7.30
CA ILE A 33 -10.18 -2.29 -7.31
C ILE A 33 -10.50 -2.86 -5.92
N VAL A 34 -9.90 -2.31 -4.88
CA VAL A 34 -10.17 -2.73 -3.50
C VAL A 34 -11.65 -2.54 -3.16
N ASN A 35 -12.21 -1.39 -3.51
CA ASN A 35 -13.62 -1.12 -3.25
C ASN A 35 -14.53 -2.10 -3.97
N THR A 36 -14.20 -2.46 -5.20
CA THR A 36 -14.99 -3.40 -6.00
C THR A 36 -14.91 -4.82 -5.46
N CYS A 37 -13.71 -5.25 -5.05
CA CYS A 37 -13.44 -6.64 -4.65
C CYS A 37 -13.66 -6.89 -3.16
N HIS A 38 -13.62 -5.86 -2.32
CA HIS A 38 -13.58 -5.99 -0.86
C HIS A 38 -14.55 -5.04 -0.16
N ASP A 39 -15.78 -5.00 -0.62
CA ASP A 39 -16.90 -4.35 0.06
C ASP A 39 -16.64 -2.88 0.42
N ASN A 40 -16.12 -2.11 -0.55
CA ASN A 40 -15.81 -0.68 -0.38
C ASN A 40 -14.84 -0.39 0.77
N ALA A 41 -13.86 -1.28 0.99
CA ALA A 41 -12.97 -1.18 2.13
C ALA A 41 -12.18 0.13 2.18
N MET A 42 -11.74 0.66 1.03
CA MET A 42 -10.98 1.92 1.01
C MET A 42 -11.86 3.12 1.33
N GLU A 43 -13.07 3.17 0.79
CA GLU A 43 -14.03 4.23 1.12
C GLU A 43 -14.36 4.23 2.61
N LYS A 44 -14.63 3.05 3.16
CA LYS A 44 -14.90 2.87 4.59
C LYS A 44 -13.71 3.27 5.44
N LEU A 45 -12.50 2.89 5.04
CA LEU A 45 -11.28 3.25 5.74
C LEU A 45 -11.10 4.77 5.82
N ARG A 46 -11.27 5.46 4.71
CA ARG A 46 -11.14 6.92 4.67
C ARG A 46 -12.19 7.60 5.53
N ASN A 47 -13.41 7.07 5.58
CA ASN A 47 -14.49 7.63 6.40
C ASN A 47 -14.27 7.36 7.89
N GLU A 48 -13.83 6.17 8.26
CA GLU A 48 -13.67 5.77 9.67
C GLU A 48 -12.35 6.25 10.28
N PHE A 49 -11.33 6.51 9.46
CA PHE A 49 -10.02 7.02 9.88
C PHE A 49 -9.69 8.32 9.14
N SER A 50 -10.55 9.31 9.26
CA SER A 50 -10.46 10.56 8.49
C SER A 50 -9.19 11.36 8.76
N SER A 51 -8.53 11.15 9.90
CA SER A 51 -7.27 11.81 10.25
C SER A 51 -6.03 11.01 9.86
N MET A 52 -6.20 9.84 9.26
CA MET A 52 -5.06 9.01 8.86
C MET A 52 -4.29 9.68 7.71
N LYS A 53 -2.97 9.64 7.79
CA LYS A 53 -2.09 10.21 6.78
C LYS A 53 -2.23 9.49 5.44
N GLU A 54 -2.11 10.24 4.35
CA GLU A 54 -2.18 9.64 2.99
C GLU A 54 -1.13 8.56 2.78
N ALA A 55 0.08 8.69 3.35
CA ALA A 55 1.09 7.64 3.25
C ALA A 55 0.63 6.34 3.89
N ASP A 56 -0.10 6.40 4.99
CA ASP A 56 -0.64 5.21 5.66
C ASP A 56 -1.82 4.63 4.89
N ILE A 57 -2.69 5.48 4.35
CA ILE A 57 -3.79 5.05 3.46
C ILE A 57 -3.22 4.31 2.24
N ARG A 58 -2.16 4.85 1.64
CA ARG A 58 -1.49 4.23 0.48
C ARG A 58 -0.94 2.85 0.83
N LEU A 59 -0.26 2.74 1.98
CA LEU A 59 0.27 1.46 2.44
C LEU A 59 -0.84 0.44 2.64
N LEU A 60 -1.94 0.84 3.28
CA LEU A 60 -3.09 -0.04 3.49
C LEU A 60 -3.72 -0.45 2.17
N CYS A 61 -3.80 0.45 1.20
CA CYS A 61 -4.30 0.13 -0.14
C CYS A 61 -3.46 -0.99 -0.78
N TYR A 62 -2.12 -0.88 -0.74
CA TYR A 62 -1.23 -1.91 -1.27
C TYR A 62 -1.41 -3.25 -0.56
N ILE A 63 -1.56 -3.22 0.77
CA ILE A 63 -1.82 -4.42 1.57
C ILE A 63 -3.16 -5.05 1.16
N PHE A 64 -4.21 -4.26 1.03
CA PHE A 64 -5.55 -4.73 0.71
C PHE A 64 -5.65 -5.26 -0.74
N VAL A 65 -4.85 -4.71 -1.66
CA VAL A 65 -4.71 -5.27 -3.02
C VAL A 65 -4.05 -6.64 -2.98
N GLY A 66 -3.20 -6.89 -1.99
CA GLY A 66 -2.53 -8.18 -1.84
C GLY A 66 -1.06 -8.17 -2.27
N PHE A 67 -0.46 -7.00 -2.42
CA PHE A 67 0.97 -6.92 -2.75
C PHE A 67 1.83 -7.45 -1.61
N SER A 68 2.93 -8.14 -1.96
CA SER A 68 3.89 -8.61 -0.98
C SER A 68 4.67 -7.44 -0.36
N PRO A 69 5.22 -7.61 0.87
CA PRO A 69 6.06 -6.56 1.46
C PRO A 69 7.25 -6.16 0.59
N GLN A 70 7.80 -7.09 -0.19
CA GLN A 70 8.89 -6.81 -1.13
C GLN A 70 8.46 -5.85 -2.23
N VAL A 71 7.28 -6.06 -2.82
CA VAL A 71 6.72 -5.18 -3.83
C VAL A 71 6.36 -3.82 -3.22
N ILE A 72 5.73 -3.82 -2.04
CA ILE A 72 5.37 -2.59 -1.35
C ILE A 72 6.61 -1.75 -1.03
N SER A 73 7.72 -2.39 -0.62
CA SER A 73 8.96 -1.66 -0.33
C SER A 73 9.47 -0.89 -1.54
N LEU A 74 9.32 -1.46 -2.75
CA LEU A 74 9.67 -0.77 -3.98
C LEU A 74 8.77 0.45 -4.22
N PHE A 75 7.47 0.27 -4.08
CA PHE A 75 6.50 1.34 -4.30
C PHE A 75 6.64 2.47 -3.29
N MET A 76 6.93 2.14 -2.03
CA MET A 76 7.03 3.11 -0.94
C MET A 76 8.44 3.71 -0.81
N LYS A 77 9.41 3.25 -1.61
CA LYS A 77 10.82 3.66 -1.50
C LYS A 77 11.36 3.45 -0.09
N ASP A 78 11.06 2.30 0.48
CA ASP A 78 11.39 1.98 1.85
C ASP A 78 11.99 0.57 1.93
N THR A 79 12.54 0.21 3.09
CA THR A 79 13.04 -1.15 3.31
C THR A 79 11.88 -2.10 3.60
N VAL A 80 12.09 -3.38 3.31
CA VAL A 80 11.11 -4.43 3.64
C VAL A 80 10.86 -4.46 5.15
N ALA A 81 11.91 -4.30 5.96
CA ALA A 81 11.78 -4.26 7.43
C ALA A 81 10.87 -3.13 7.89
N ASN A 82 11.02 -1.93 7.30
CA ASN A 82 10.15 -0.80 7.64
C ASN A 82 8.71 -1.02 7.19
N VAL A 83 8.51 -1.66 6.04
CA VAL A 83 7.15 -2.02 5.59
C VAL A 83 6.48 -2.95 6.60
N TYR A 84 7.18 -3.98 7.08
CA TYR A 84 6.65 -4.87 8.11
C TYR A 84 6.32 -4.12 9.40
N ALA A 85 7.21 -3.23 9.84
CA ALA A 85 7.00 -2.46 11.07
C ALA A 85 5.78 -1.54 10.94
N ARG A 86 5.65 -0.85 9.80
CA ARG A 86 4.51 0.04 9.55
C ARG A 86 3.20 -0.74 9.44
N LYS A 87 3.21 -1.87 8.74
CA LYS A 87 2.05 -2.76 8.64
C LYS A 87 1.59 -3.20 10.03
N SER A 88 2.51 -3.62 10.87
CA SER A 88 2.22 -4.06 12.24
C SER A 88 1.59 -2.93 13.08
N ARG A 89 2.13 -1.72 13.00
CA ARG A 89 1.60 -0.56 13.72
C ARG A 89 0.20 -0.19 13.25
N LEU A 90 -0.04 -0.20 11.94
CA LEU A 90 -1.36 0.11 11.39
C LEU A 90 -2.38 -0.95 11.77
N LYS A 91 -1.98 -2.21 11.76
CA LYS A 91 -2.86 -3.31 12.21
C LYS A 91 -3.26 -3.11 13.69
N SER A 92 -2.30 -2.78 14.55
CA SER A 92 -2.56 -2.50 15.97
C SER A 92 -3.48 -1.29 16.15
N ARG A 93 -3.27 -0.24 15.37
CA ARG A 93 -4.14 0.96 15.40
C ARG A 93 -5.58 0.60 15.03
N ILE A 94 -5.77 -0.21 14.00
CA ILE A 94 -7.10 -0.64 13.58
C ILE A 94 -7.74 -1.53 14.64
N LYS A 95 -6.97 -2.46 15.24
CA LYS A 95 -7.48 -3.31 16.33
C LYS A 95 -7.96 -2.51 17.52
N SER A 96 -7.27 -1.43 17.86
CA SER A 96 -7.58 -0.60 19.03
C SER A 96 -8.71 0.38 18.79
N ALA A 97 -9.05 0.65 17.53
CA ALA A 97 -10.09 1.62 17.18
C ALA A 97 -11.48 1.01 17.31
N GLU A 98 -12.44 1.82 17.74
CA GLU A 98 -13.84 1.44 17.80
C GLU A 98 -14.54 1.88 16.52
N THR A 99 -14.33 1.13 15.43
CA THR A 99 -14.90 1.44 14.12
C THR A 99 -15.83 0.33 13.65
N ALA A 100 -16.80 0.72 12.82
CA ALA A 100 -17.86 -0.19 12.38
C ALA A 100 -17.33 -1.35 11.52
N ASN A 101 -16.26 -1.11 10.74
CA ASN A 101 -15.74 -2.09 9.77
C ASN A 101 -14.38 -2.67 10.15
N LYS A 102 -14.07 -2.68 11.44
CA LYS A 102 -12.81 -3.21 11.96
C LYS A 102 -12.51 -4.63 11.42
N GLU A 103 -13.50 -5.52 11.47
CA GLU A 103 -13.32 -6.92 11.06
C GLU A 103 -12.98 -7.03 9.57
N LEU A 104 -13.62 -6.20 8.74
CA LEU A 104 -13.32 -6.15 7.31
C LEU A 104 -11.85 -5.75 7.09
N PHE A 105 -11.40 -4.67 7.74
CA PHE A 105 -10.02 -4.20 7.58
C PHE A 105 -9.01 -5.25 8.04
N LEU A 106 -9.24 -5.85 9.20
CA LEU A 106 -8.31 -6.85 9.76
C LEU A 106 -8.22 -8.08 8.85
N ALA A 107 -9.32 -8.50 8.26
CA ALA A 107 -9.34 -9.64 7.34
C ALA A 107 -8.45 -9.40 6.10
N LEU A 108 -8.29 -8.15 5.68
CA LEU A 108 -7.53 -7.80 4.48
C LEU A 108 -6.02 -7.68 4.71
N PHE A 109 -5.55 -7.81 5.93
CA PHE A 109 -4.12 -7.87 6.22
C PHE A 109 -3.49 -9.22 5.84
N GLY A 110 -4.28 -10.22 5.58
CA GLY A 110 -3.80 -11.53 5.13
C GLY A 110 -3.60 -12.56 6.22
#